data_1c958daac794f9d56b46d660f10dc8a1
#
_entry.id   1c958daac794f9d56b46d660f10dc8a1
#
_cell.length_a   1.000
_cell.length_b   1.000
_cell.length_c   1.000
_cell.angle_alpha   90.00
_cell.angle_beta   90.00
_cell.angle_gamma   90.00
#
_symmetry.space_group_name_H-M   'P 1'
#
loop_
_entity.id
_entity.type
_entity.pdbx_description
1 polymer ?
#
loop_
_entity_poly.entity_id
_entity_poly.type
_entity_poly.pdbx_seq_one_letter_code
_entity_poly.pdbx_strand_id
1 'polypeptide(L)'
;MFNLHLSVKNKNTTFLPILLGTDANCYGMARSFHQAYGIKSLALGKYPLLETKHSKIVHVETKSDFDQDQCFLNTLNEIAKAYLAYYDKLILIACGDRYTELLSQYKETLSQHFYIPYIPNTLKLQLENKEAFYKICEDYQLDYPDTYFVTKESKDDIVLPFGFPVAIKASNSITYVDLNFEGKKKAYKAETREEMQDIVDLIYANGYDDTLIIQDFIPGDASAMYVLNAYVNQAQKVQMMCLGHVILEDHTPHGIGNYNGIIQEANSALYEQYQNFLEALGYVGFANFDLKYDARDGKFKVFEINIRQGRSSFFTTASGCNLVTYLIDDLIHGKTLPKPHYHDNPYLWLHVPKRLALEYANPKLLPQIRRLINEKKVCNTLLYDKDMNLYRYIRINRFYQQSFKKYRLYAK
;
A
#
# COMPACT_ATOMS: atom_id res chain seq x y z
N MET A 1 -22.10 6.33 -21.12
CA MET A 1 -21.15 5.87 -22.15
C MET A 1 -19.85 6.60 -21.92
N PHE A 2 -18.74 5.87 -21.75
CA PHE A 2 -17.43 6.50 -21.89
C PHE A 2 -17.32 7.05 -23.31
N ASN A 3 -16.84 8.29 -23.42
CA ASN A 3 -16.35 8.78 -24.71
C ASN A 3 -14.97 8.12 -24.96
N LEU A 4 -15.00 6.82 -25.24
CA LEU A 4 -13.82 5.98 -25.55
C LEU A 4 -13.23 6.31 -26.93
N HIS A 5 -13.15 7.59 -27.26
CA HIS A 5 -12.24 8.00 -28.32
C HIS A 5 -10.83 7.79 -27.76
N LEU A 6 -10.22 6.64 -28.11
CA LEU A 6 -8.81 6.27 -27.92
C LEU A 6 -7.96 7.38 -27.30
N SER A 7 -8.27 7.69 -26.05
CA SER A 7 -7.70 8.83 -25.31
C SER A 7 -6.23 8.57 -24.93
N VAL A 8 -5.83 7.29 -24.99
CA VAL A 8 -4.44 6.87 -24.76
C VAL A 8 -3.94 6.15 -26.00
N LYS A 9 -3.04 6.79 -26.74
CA LYS A 9 -2.29 6.23 -27.86
C LYS A 9 -0.81 6.31 -27.54
N ASN A 10 -0.22 5.21 -27.14
CA ASN A 10 1.22 5.10 -26.97
C ASN A 10 1.83 4.59 -28.27
N LYS A 11 2.65 5.42 -28.91
CA LYS A 11 3.44 4.98 -30.05
C LYS A 11 4.59 4.10 -29.53
N ASN A 12 4.88 3.00 -30.22
CA ASN A 12 6.00 2.10 -29.93
C ASN A 12 5.86 1.22 -28.67
N THR A 13 4.65 0.90 -28.22
CA THR A 13 4.44 -0.11 -27.18
C THR A 13 3.28 -1.03 -27.55
N THR A 14 3.41 -2.30 -27.20
CA THR A 14 2.40 -3.34 -27.45
C THR A 14 1.48 -3.56 -26.23
N PHE A 15 1.70 -2.85 -25.14
CA PHE A 15 0.89 -3.00 -23.93
C PHE A 15 0.33 -1.67 -23.42
N LEU A 16 -0.82 -1.74 -22.74
CA LEU A 16 -1.46 -0.61 -22.07
C LEU A 16 -1.61 -0.90 -20.56
N PRO A 17 -0.97 -0.11 -19.68
CA PRO A 17 -1.27 -0.17 -18.25
C PRO A 17 -2.60 0.52 -17.94
N ILE A 18 -3.49 -0.21 -17.29
CA ILE A 18 -4.80 0.24 -16.81
C ILE A 18 -4.78 0.21 -15.30
N LEU A 19 -4.79 1.39 -14.69
CA LEU A 19 -4.64 1.59 -13.26
C LEU A 19 -6.03 1.78 -12.63
N LEU A 20 -6.38 0.95 -11.66
CA LEU A 20 -7.66 1.01 -10.98
C LEU A 20 -7.54 1.83 -9.70
N GLY A 21 -7.97 3.08 -9.78
CA GLY A 21 -7.80 4.13 -8.78
C GLY A 21 -7.38 5.45 -9.42
N THR A 22 -7.38 6.53 -8.63
CA THR A 22 -7.02 7.89 -9.10
C THR A 22 -6.18 8.66 -8.08
N ASP A 23 -5.75 8.02 -7.01
CA ASP A 23 -5.02 8.56 -5.87
C ASP A 23 -3.49 8.61 -6.07
N ALA A 24 -2.77 8.81 -4.98
CA ALA A 24 -1.30 8.85 -4.96
C ALA A 24 -0.64 7.53 -5.40
N ASN A 25 -1.26 6.37 -5.10
CA ASN A 25 -0.80 5.07 -5.57
C ASN A 25 -0.88 4.99 -7.09
N CYS A 26 -2.04 5.30 -7.64
CA CYS A 26 -2.27 5.35 -9.08
C CYS A 26 -1.28 6.29 -9.78
N TYR A 27 -1.11 7.51 -9.27
CA TYR A 27 -0.16 8.47 -9.85
C TYR A 27 1.29 7.98 -9.75
N GLY A 28 1.67 7.36 -8.64
CA GLY A 28 2.99 6.74 -8.46
C GLY A 28 3.27 5.67 -9.51
N MET A 29 2.31 4.76 -9.75
CA MET A 29 2.41 3.73 -10.78
C MET A 29 2.46 4.34 -12.20
N ALA A 30 1.60 5.31 -12.52
CA ALA A 30 1.63 5.99 -13.81
C ALA A 30 2.98 6.69 -14.06
N ARG A 31 3.54 7.32 -13.03
CA ARG A 31 4.87 7.94 -13.10
C ARG A 31 5.97 6.89 -13.29
N SER A 32 5.89 5.75 -12.64
CA SER A 32 6.82 4.63 -12.81
C SER A 32 6.82 4.11 -14.24
N PHE A 33 5.63 3.92 -14.85
CA PHE A 33 5.50 3.56 -16.26
C PHE A 33 6.05 4.63 -17.20
N HIS A 34 5.75 5.90 -16.92
CA HIS A 34 6.24 6.99 -17.75
C HIS A 34 7.77 7.15 -17.64
N GLN A 35 8.34 6.93 -16.46
CA GLN A 35 9.80 6.98 -16.28
C GLN A 35 10.52 5.84 -17.01
N ALA A 36 9.96 4.63 -16.96
CA ALA A 36 10.58 3.45 -17.58
C ALA A 36 10.39 3.39 -19.11
N TYR A 37 9.20 3.74 -19.59
CA TYR A 37 8.79 3.46 -20.97
C TYR A 37 8.32 4.70 -21.75
N GLY A 38 8.21 5.87 -21.12
CA GLY A 38 7.70 7.09 -21.76
C GLY A 38 6.22 7.04 -22.13
N ILE A 39 5.47 6.06 -21.60
CA ILE A 39 4.07 5.80 -21.97
C ILE A 39 3.10 6.50 -21.02
N LYS A 40 1.89 6.75 -21.53
CA LYS A 40 0.76 7.25 -20.79
C LYS A 40 -0.12 6.08 -20.33
N SER A 41 -0.51 6.07 -19.05
CA SER A 41 -1.42 5.07 -18.50
C SER A 41 -2.88 5.51 -18.61
N LEU A 42 -3.81 4.54 -18.62
CA LEU A 42 -5.24 4.75 -18.42
C LEU A 42 -5.56 4.53 -16.94
N ALA A 43 -6.21 5.47 -16.29
CA ALA A 43 -6.70 5.32 -14.92
C ALA A 43 -8.23 5.29 -14.88
N LEU A 44 -8.79 4.36 -14.12
CA LEU A 44 -10.22 4.18 -13.93
C LEU A 44 -10.56 4.34 -12.44
N GLY A 45 -11.61 5.11 -12.11
CA GLY A 45 -12.01 5.30 -10.73
C GLY A 45 -13.37 5.97 -10.58
N LYS A 46 -13.74 6.29 -9.34
CA LYS A 46 -15.05 6.93 -9.05
C LYS A 46 -15.07 8.41 -9.39
N TYR A 47 -14.00 9.11 -9.11
CA TYR A 47 -13.81 10.55 -9.37
C TYR A 47 -12.32 10.88 -9.47
N PRO A 48 -11.95 11.96 -10.19
CA PRO A 48 -10.54 12.32 -10.35
C PRO A 48 -10.02 13.00 -9.07
N LEU A 49 -8.98 12.42 -8.46
CA LEU A 49 -8.29 12.99 -7.30
C LEU A 49 -7.19 13.99 -7.71
N LEU A 50 -6.66 14.71 -6.72
CA LEU A 50 -5.63 15.73 -6.91
C LEU A 50 -4.43 15.20 -7.70
N GLU A 51 -4.00 14.01 -7.38
CA GLU A 51 -2.75 13.41 -7.85
C GLU A 51 -2.77 13.12 -9.34
N THR A 52 -3.92 12.67 -9.86
CA THR A 52 -4.07 12.29 -11.27
C THR A 52 -4.75 13.37 -12.12
N LYS A 53 -5.46 14.31 -11.47
CA LYS A 53 -6.20 15.36 -12.20
C LYS A 53 -5.28 16.30 -12.96
N HIS A 54 -5.60 16.58 -14.23
CA HIS A 54 -4.81 17.41 -15.15
C HIS A 54 -3.39 16.87 -15.44
N SER A 55 -3.14 15.59 -15.22
CA SER A 55 -1.89 14.94 -15.56
C SER A 55 -1.74 14.77 -17.08
N LYS A 56 -0.49 14.85 -17.57
CA LYS A 56 -0.14 14.54 -18.96
C LYS A 56 0.25 13.08 -19.15
N ILE A 57 0.64 12.39 -18.07
CA ILE A 57 1.15 11.02 -18.08
C ILE A 57 0.09 9.96 -17.74
N VAL A 58 -1.08 10.39 -17.29
CA VAL A 58 -2.23 9.51 -17.06
C VAL A 58 -3.50 10.13 -17.60
N HIS A 59 -4.30 9.34 -18.29
CA HIS A 59 -5.66 9.68 -18.69
C HIS A 59 -6.62 9.09 -17.67
N VAL A 60 -7.54 9.90 -17.16
CA VAL A 60 -8.47 9.49 -16.11
C VAL A 60 -9.88 9.43 -16.66
N GLU A 61 -10.49 8.26 -16.57
CA GLU A 61 -11.91 8.02 -16.83
C GLU A 61 -12.60 7.68 -15.50
N THR A 62 -13.80 8.22 -15.29
CA THR A 62 -14.50 8.03 -14.01
C THR A 62 -15.96 7.66 -14.17
N LYS A 63 -16.43 6.74 -13.31
CA LYS A 63 -17.86 6.43 -13.08
C LYS A 63 -18.07 6.37 -11.56
N SER A 64 -19.10 7.01 -11.04
CA SER A 64 -19.38 7.11 -9.59
C SER A 64 -19.54 5.75 -8.90
N ASP A 65 -20.00 4.76 -9.64
CA ASP A 65 -20.28 3.39 -9.23
C ASP A 65 -19.23 2.37 -9.71
N PHE A 66 -18.04 2.84 -10.12
CA PHE A 66 -16.98 1.97 -10.66
C PHE A 66 -16.46 0.92 -9.68
N ASP A 67 -16.67 1.09 -8.39
CA ASP A 67 -16.35 0.12 -7.35
C ASP A 67 -17.46 -0.93 -7.11
N GLN A 68 -18.56 -0.88 -7.87
CA GLN A 68 -19.64 -1.87 -7.84
C GLN A 68 -19.41 -2.93 -8.92
N ASP A 69 -19.63 -4.18 -8.56
CA ASP A 69 -19.29 -5.37 -9.35
C ASP A 69 -19.75 -5.29 -10.81
N GLN A 70 -21.02 -4.99 -11.04
CA GLN A 70 -21.57 -4.95 -12.40
C GLN A 70 -21.02 -3.79 -13.24
N CYS A 71 -20.86 -2.59 -12.63
CA CYS A 71 -20.28 -1.45 -13.32
C CYS A 71 -18.81 -1.71 -13.65
N PHE A 72 -18.07 -2.30 -12.73
CA PHE A 72 -16.68 -2.69 -12.89
C PHE A 72 -16.49 -3.62 -14.08
N LEU A 73 -17.21 -4.76 -14.11
CA LEU A 73 -17.13 -5.73 -15.19
C LEU A 73 -17.53 -5.15 -16.55
N ASN A 74 -18.65 -4.43 -16.59
CA ASN A 74 -19.13 -3.83 -17.85
C ASN A 74 -18.11 -2.81 -18.38
N THR A 75 -17.54 -2.01 -17.51
CA THR A 75 -16.54 -1.01 -17.89
C THR A 75 -15.28 -1.66 -18.43
N LEU A 76 -14.76 -2.70 -17.78
CA LEU A 76 -13.57 -3.40 -18.27
C LEU A 76 -13.83 -4.11 -19.61
N ASN A 77 -15.02 -4.68 -19.81
CA ASN A 77 -15.39 -5.25 -21.11
C ASN A 77 -15.46 -4.18 -22.23
N GLU A 78 -15.96 -2.97 -21.94
CA GLU A 78 -15.93 -1.85 -22.89
C GLU A 78 -14.47 -1.45 -23.22
N ILE A 79 -13.59 -1.39 -22.20
CA ILE A 79 -12.17 -1.11 -22.36
C ILE A 79 -11.47 -2.18 -23.21
N ALA A 80 -11.71 -3.46 -22.94
CA ALA A 80 -11.14 -4.56 -23.73
C ALA A 80 -11.50 -4.42 -25.22
N LYS A 81 -12.80 -4.23 -25.53
CA LYS A 81 -13.27 -4.03 -26.92
C LYS A 81 -12.63 -2.83 -27.60
N ALA A 82 -12.41 -1.73 -26.85
CA ALA A 82 -11.86 -0.51 -27.41
C ALA A 82 -10.34 -0.59 -27.69
N TYR A 83 -9.59 -1.27 -26.81
CA TYR A 83 -8.13 -1.19 -26.82
C TYR A 83 -7.41 -2.44 -27.37
N LEU A 84 -8.02 -3.63 -27.39
CA LEU A 84 -7.39 -4.84 -27.95
C LEU A 84 -7.12 -4.75 -29.45
N ALA A 85 -7.78 -3.83 -30.18
CA ALA A 85 -7.45 -3.55 -31.58
C ALA A 85 -6.12 -2.78 -31.75
N TYR A 86 -5.55 -2.22 -30.67
CA TYR A 86 -4.38 -1.34 -30.70
C TYR A 86 -3.22 -1.80 -29.81
N TYR A 87 -3.50 -2.68 -28.85
CA TYR A 87 -2.51 -3.22 -27.91
C TYR A 87 -2.64 -4.73 -27.84
N ASP A 88 -1.53 -5.42 -27.88
CA ASP A 88 -1.49 -6.88 -27.74
C ASP A 88 -1.83 -7.31 -26.31
N LYS A 89 -1.52 -6.45 -25.32
CA LYS A 89 -1.65 -6.77 -23.90
C LYS A 89 -2.20 -5.59 -23.10
N LEU A 90 -3.28 -5.85 -22.37
CA LEU A 90 -3.89 -4.94 -21.41
C LEU A 90 -3.54 -5.42 -19.99
N ILE A 91 -2.95 -4.56 -19.15
CA ILE A 91 -2.47 -4.93 -17.81
C ILE A 91 -3.29 -4.18 -16.78
N LEU A 92 -4.03 -4.90 -15.92
CA LEU A 92 -4.80 -4.33 -14.82
C LEU A 92 -3.94 -4.24 -13.55
N ILE A 93 -3.89 -3.05 -12.95
CA ILE A 93 -3.15 -2.80 -11.72
C ILE A 93 -4.08 -2.09 -10.71
N ALA A 94 -4.40 -2.78 -9.62
CA ALA A 94 -5.19 -2.20 -8.53
C ALA A 94 -4.36 -1.18 -7.74
N CYS A 95 -4.91 0.00 -7.51
CA CYS A 95 -4.31 1.05 -6.70
C CYS A 95 -5.09 1.30 -5.39
N GLY A 96 -5.91 0.34 -4.97
CA GLY A 96 -6.68 0.37 -3.73
C GLY A 96 -7.28 -1.00 -3.42
N ASP A 97 -7.63 -1.24 -2.16
CA ASP A 97 -8.04 -2.56 -1.65
C ASP A 97 -9.31 -3.07 -2.33
N ARG A 98 -10.33 -2.22 -2.52
CA ARG A 98 -11.56 -2.61 -3.21
C ARG A 98 -11.30 -3.09 -4.64
N TYR A 99 -10.40 -2.44 -5.37
CA TYR A 99 -10.05 -2.87 -6.73
C TYR A 99 -9.22 -4.16 -6.74
N THR A 100 -8.40 -4.37 -5.71
CA THR A 100 -7.68 -5.64 -5.54
C THR A 100 -8.66 -6.79 -5.27
N GLU A 101 -9.66 -6.55 -4.43
CA GLU A 101 -10.74 -7.49 -4.15
C GLU A 101 -11.48 -7.87 -5.45
N LEU A 102 -11.95 -6.88 -6.20
CA LEU A 102 -12.64 -7.11 -7.48
C LEU A 102 -11.78 -7.87 -8.49
N LEU A 103 -10.50 -7.52 -8.62
CA LEU A 103 -9.59 -8.24 -9.51
C LEU A 103 -9.38 -9.69 -9.10
N SER A 104 -9.26 -9.97 -7.81
CA SER A 104 -9.10 -11.34 -7.32
C SER A 104 -10.38 -12.15 -7.48
N GLN A 105 -11.53 -11.56 -7.20
CA GLN A 105 -12.84 -12.19 -7.34
C GLN A 105 -13.16 -12.56 -8.79
N TYR A 106 -12.87 -11.65 -9.74
CA TYR A 106 -13.20 -11.83 -11.14
C TYR A 106 -11.99 -12.20 -12.02
N LYS A 107 -10.90 -12.67 -11.40
CA LYS A 107 -9.65 -12.95 -12.09
C LYS A 107 -9.84 -13.88 -13.30
N GLU A 108 -10.55 -15.00 -13.14
CA GLU A 108 -10.78 -15.97 -14.22
C GLU A 108 -11.49 -15.36 -15.42
N THR A 109 -12.57 -14.62 -15.19
CA THR A 109 -13.34 -13.95 -16.24
C THR A 109 -12.52 -12.89 -16.96
N LEU A 110 -11.82 -12.05 -16.20
CA LEU A 110 -11.05 -10.93 -16.72
C LEU A 110 -9.77 -11.37 -17.43
N SER A 111 -9.16 -12.49 -17.03
CA SER A 111 -7.93 -13.02 -17.63
C SER A 111 -8.07 -13.41 -19.10
N GLN A 112 -9.29 -13.49 -19.63
CA GLN A 112 -9.53 -13.68 -21.07
C GLN A 112 -9.03 -12.50 -21.92
N HIS A 113 -8.98 -11.29 -21.33
CA HIS A 113 -8.63 -10.06 -22.02
C HIS A 113 -7.51 -9.27 -21.36
N PHE A 114 -7.21 -9.55 -20.08
CA PHE A 114 -6.30 -8.77 -19.26
C PHE A 114 -5.24 -9.63 -18.59
N TYR A 115 -4.05 -9.07 -18.43
CA TYR A 115 -3.04 -9.57 -17.53
C TYR A 115 -3.28 -9.02 -16.12
N ILE A 116 -3.40 -9.92 -15.15
CA ILE A 116 -3.78 -9.59 -13.76
C ILE A 116 -2.71 -10.16 -12.83
N PRO A 117 -1.73 -9.35 -12.39
CA PRO A 117 -0.60 -9.81 -11.56
C PRO A 117 -0.99 -9.85 -10.07
N TYR A 118 -1.99 -10.65 -9.73
CA TYR A 118 -2.46 -10.81 -8.34
C TYR A 118 -2.69 -12.28 -8.02
N ILE A 119 -2.61 -12.62 -6.73
CA ILE A 119 -2.88 -13.96 -6.21
C ILE A 119 -4.34 -14.39 -6.43
N PRO A 120 -4.64 -15.71 -6.40
CA PRO A 120 -6.02 -16.20 -6.41
C PRO A 120 -6.79 -15.74 -5.17
N ASN A 121 -8.12 -15.62 -5.31
CA ASN A 121 -8.99 -15.17 -4.24
C ASN A 121 -8.93 -16.04 -2.98
N THR A 122 -8.69 -17.35 -3.11
CA THR A 122 -8.51 -18.27 -1.98
C THR A 122 -7.33 -17.88 -1.09
N LEU A 123 -6.16 -17.63 -1.68
CA LEU A 123 -4.97 -17.19 -0.93
C LEU A 123 -5.16 -15.75 -0.40
N LYS A 124 -5.82 -14.87 -1.17
CA LYS A 124 -6.17 -13.52 -0.73
C LYS A 124 -6.94 -13.54 0.58
N LEU A 125 -8.03 -14.31 0.66
CA LEU A 125 -8.86 -14.41 1.85
C LEU A 125 -8.11 -14.91 3.08
N GLN A 126 -7.17 -15.83 2.90
CA GLN A 126 -6.30 -16.31 3.98
C GLN A 126 -5.35 -15.21 4.48
N LEU A 127 -4.76 -14.44 3.57
CA LEU A 127 -3.79 -13.39 3.95
C LEU A 127 -4.46 -12.12 4.51
N GLU A 128 -5.72 -11.84 4.15
CA GLU A 128 -6.48 -10.71 4.69
C GLU A 128 -7.14 -11.02 6.05
N ASN A 129 -7.47 -12.28 6.32
CA ASN A 129 -7.96 -12.70 7.63
C ASN A 129 -6.79 -12.71 8.63
N LYS A 130 -6.85 -11.88 9.66
CA LYS A 130 -5.73 -11.69 10.60
C LYS A 130 -5.33 -12.96 11.36
N GLU A 131 -6.31 -13.78 11.75
CA GLU A 131 -6.05 -15.03 12.46
C GLU A 131 -5.34 -16.04 11.53
N ALA A 132 -5.87 -16.24 10.32
CA ALA A 132 -5.25 -17.09 9.32
C ALA A 132 -3.85 -16.59 8.93
N PHE A 133 -3.69 -15.26 8.77
CA PHE A 133 -2.39 -14.67 8.44
C PHE A 133 -1.34 -14.91 9.53
N TYR A 134 -1.68 -14.72 10.80
CA TYR A 134 -0.72 -14.96 11.89
C TYR A 134 -0.41 -16.45 12.06
N LYS A 135 -1.37 -17.33 11.79
CA LYS A 135 -1.09 -18.77 11.72
C LYS A 135 -0.10 -19.10 10.62
N ILE A 136 -0.27 -18.51 9.44
CA ILE A 136 0.70 -18.64 8.34
C ILE A 136 2.06 -18.07 8.76
N CYS A 137 2.10 -16.90 9.43
CA CYS A 137 3.35 -16.34 9.94
C CYS A 137 4.08 -17.31 10.88
N GLU A 138 3.35 -17.98 11.77
CA GLU A 138 3.89 -19.01 12.67
C GLU A 138 4.49 -20.18 11.90
N ASP A 139 3.74 -20.74 10.93
CA ASP A 139 4.17 -21.87 10.11
C ASP A 139 5.45 -21.55 9.32
N TYR A 140 5.65 -20.30 8.92
CA TYR A 140 6.84 -19.83 8.19
C TYR A 140 7.85 -19.04 9.03
N GLN A 141 7.70 -19.01 10.35
CA GLN A 141 8.61 -18.36 11.30
C GLN A 141 8.82 -16.86 11.03
N LEU A 142 7.76 -16.18 10.61
CA LEU A 142 7.76 -14.72 10.57
C LEU A 142 7.37 -14.17 11.96
N ASP A 143 8.17 -13.26 12.48
CA ASP A 143 7.85 -12.58 13.73
C ASP A 143 6.66 -11.64 13.54
N TYR A 144 5.67 -11.73 14.44
CA TYR A 144 4.51 -10.85 14.52
C TYR A 144 4.24 -10.44 15.98
N PRO A 145 3.47 -9.37 16.24
CA PRO A 145 3.14 -9.02 17.63
C PRO A 145 2.39 -10.13 18.33
N ASP A 146 2.73 -10.45 19.57
CA ASP A 146 1.96 -11.38 20.36
C ASP A 146 0.49 -10.97 20.34
N THR A 147 -0.40 -11.92 20.01
CA THR A 147 -1.78 -11.62 19.63
C THR A 147 -2.75 -12.53 20.37
N TYR A 148 -3.82 -11.93 20.88
CA TYR A 148 -4.93 -12.62 21.50
C TYR A 148 -6.24 -12.23 20.79
N PHE A 149 -7.06 -13.22 20.44
CA PHE A 149 -8.34 -13.02 19.77
C PHE A 149 -9.46 -13.10 20.76
N VAL A 150 -10.36 -12.13 20.74
CA VAL A 150 -11.52 -12.04 21.65
C VAL A 150 -12.80 -12.01 20.82
N THR A 151 -13.72 -12.90 21.14
CA THR A 151 -15.09 -12.87 20.62
C THR A 151 -16.05 -12.26 21.65
N LYS A 152 -17.28 -11.98 21.25
CA LYS A 152 -18.30 -11.45 22.14
C LYS A 152 -18.59 -12.40 23.31
N GLU A 153 -18.50 -13.70 23.07
CA GLU A 153 -18.73 -14.76 24.06
C GLU A 153 -17.59 -14.89 25.06
N SER A 154 -16.35 -14.59 24.64
CA SER A 154 -15.15 -14.72 25.48
C SER A 154 -14.67 -13.42 26.12
N LYS A 155 -15.39 -12.31 25.92
CA LYS A 155 -14.94 -10.96 26.33
C LYS A 155 -14.75 -10.78 27.82
N ASP A 156 -15.44 -11.56 28.64
CA ASP A 156 -15.39 -11.47 30.11
C ASP A 156 -14.25 -12.32 30.72
N ASP A 157 -13.69 -13.25 29.95
CA ASP A 157 -12.66 -14.21 30.38
C ASP A 157 -11.29 -13.99 29.72
N ILE A 158 -10.90 -12.75 29.42
CA ILE A 158 -9.64 -12.43 28.74
C ILE A 158 -8.45 -12.70 29.66
N VAL A 159 -7.56 -13.62 29.26
CA VAL A 159 -6.27 -13.88 29.92
C VAL A 159 -5.16 -13.74 28.89
N LEU A 160 -4.49 -12.60 28.90
CA LEU A 160 -3.39 -12.32 27.95
C LEU A 160 -2.13 -13.10 28.31
N PRO A 161 -1.43 -13.69 27.31
CA PRO A 161 -0.12 -14.33 27.52
C PRO A 161 1.04 -13.30 27.58
N PHE A 162 0.76 -12.00 27.43
CA PHE A 162 1.71 -10.88 27.42
C PHE A 162 1.22 -9.74 28.32
N GLY A 163 2.12 -8.78 28.57
CA GLY A 163 1.84 -7.65 29.49
C GLY A 163 1.22 -6.43 28.79
N PHE A 164 1.04 -5.37 29.59
CA PHE A 164 0.61 -4.05 29.11
C PHE A 164 1.80 -3.14 28.79
N PRO A 165 1.63 -2.14 27.91
CA PRO A 165 0.39 -1.75 27.23
C PRO A 165 0.03 -2.68 26.08
N VAL A 166 -1.27 -2.67 25.70
CA VAL A 166 -1.79 -3.44 24.58
C VAL A 166 -2.45 -2.56 23.53
N ALA A 167 -2.47 -3.02 22.27
CA ALA A 167 -3.26 -2.43 21.20
C ALA A 167 -4.52 -3.25 20.95
N ILE A 168 -5.67 -2.61 20.78
CA ILE A 168 -6.95 -3.26 20.53
C ILE A 168 -7.51 -2.75 19.22
N LYS A 169 -7.88 -3.67 18.32
CA LYS A 169 -8.46 -3.34 17.00
C LYS A 169 -9.47 -4.39 16.56
N ALA A 170 -10.39 -4.00 15.69
CA ALA A 170 -11.28 -4.94 15.02
C ALA A 170 -10.50 -5.83 14.04
N SER A 171 -10.82 -7.12 13.97
CA SER A 171 -10.28 -8.03 12.95
C SER A 171 -10.86 -7.69 11.58
N ASN A 172 -12.13 -7.36 11.53
CA ASN A 172 -12.86 -6.96 10.33
C ASN A 172 -13.05 -5.43 10.30
N SER A 173 -12.21 -4.75 9.53
CA SER A 173 -12.27 -3.30 9.40
C SER A 173 -13.49 -2.82 8.60
N ILE A 174 -14.09 -3.66 7.74
CA ILE A 174 -15.23 -3.30 6.90
C ILE A 174 -16.48 -3.13 7.77
N THR A 175 -16.85 -4.16 8.54
CA THR A 175 -18.00 -4.11 9.46
C THR A 175 -17.80 -3.07 10.56
N TYR A 176 -16.56 -2.91 11.03
CA TYR A 176 -16.25 -1.93 12.06
C TYR A 176 -16.40 -0.47 11.59
N VAL A 177 -16.09 -0.17 10.32
CA VAL A 177 -16.21 1.20 9.75
C VAL A 177 -17.64 1.69 9.80
N ASP A 178 -18.62 0.82 9.59
CA ASP A 178 -20.05 1.16 9.55
C ASP A 178 -20.65 1.50 10.93
N LEU A 179 -19.99 1.11 12.01
CA LEU A 179 -20.43 1.46 13.37
C LEU A 179 -20.22 2.95 13.61
N ASN A 180 -21.10 3.56 14.40
CA ASN A 180 -21.00 4.95 14.81
C ASN A 180 -21.26 5.11 16.29
N PHE A 181 -20.22 5.42 17.07
CA PHE A 181 -20.32 5.62 18.52
C PHE A 181 -19.25 6.61 19.01
N GLU A 182 -19.52 7.24 20.14
CA GLU A 182 -18.58 8.18 20.76
C GLU A 182 -17.32 7.46 21.22
N GLY A 183 -16.14 8.06 20.98
CA GLY A 183 -14.87 7.46 21.34
C GLY A 183 -14.36 6.42 20.34
N LYS A 184 -15.05 6.19 19.21
CA LYS A 184 -14.61 5.25 18.17
C LYS A 184 -13.23 5.64 17.61
N LYS A 185 -12.32 4.66 17.61
CA LYS A 185 -10.98 4.77 17.01
C LYS A 185 -10.71 3.57 16.10
N LYS A 186 -9.81 3.71 15.15
CA LYS A 186 -9.35 2.59 14.30
C LYS A 186 -8.56 1.56 15.13
N ALA A 187 -7.80 2.02 16.13
CA ALA A 187 -7.09 1.21 17.09
C ALA A 187 -7.03 1.96 18.42
N TYR A 188 -7.08 1.22 19.50
CA TYR A 188 -6.99 1.74 20.86
C TYR A 188 -5.69 1.25 21.49
N LYS A 189 -5.16 2.02 22.44
CA LYS A 189 -4.09 1.60 23.35
C LYS A 189 -4.68 1.55 24.75
N ALA A 190 -4.42 0.46 25.47
CA ALA A 190 -4.77 0.30 26.88
C ALA A 190 -3.48 0.09 27.69
N GLU A 191 -3.33 0.85 28.77
CA GLU A 191 -2.17 0.77 29.65
C GLU A 191 -2.41 -0.23 30.80
N THR A 192 -3.67 -0.55 31.07
CA THR A 192 -4.10 -1.45 32.16
C THR A 192 -5.15 -2.44 31.70
N ARG A 193 -5.39 -3.46 32.54
CA ARG A 193 -6.45 -4.46 32.32
C ARG A 193 -7.84 -3.82 32.33
N GLU A 194 -8.07 -2.88 33.23
CA GLU A 194 -9.35 -2.18 33.35
C GLU A 194 -9.64 -1.39 32.08
N GLU A 195 -8.68 -0.59 31.60
CA GLU A 195 -8.82 0.16 30.34
C GLU A 195 -9.06 -0.78 29.15
N MET A 196 -8.37 -1.91 29.09
CA MET A 196 -8.57 -2.91 28.06
C MET A 196 -10.02 -3.44 28.07
N GLN A 197 -10.53 -3.82 29.27
CA GLN A 197 -11.88 -4.35 29.41
C GLN A 197 -12.93 -3.29 29.03
N ASP A 198 -12.76 -2.04 29.49
CA ASP A 198 -13.67 -0.93 29.15
C ASP A 198 -13.75 -0.70 27.63
N ILE A 199 -12.61 -0.79 26.92
CA ILE A 199 -12.58 -0.65 25.46
C ILE A 199 -13.26 -1.83 24.77
N VAL A 200 -13.01 -3.06 25.20
CA VAL A 200 -13.65 -4.27 24.65
C VAL A 200 -15.17 -4.19 24.83
N ASP A 201 -15.62 -3.85 26.04
CA ASP A 201 -17.05 -3.69 26.35
C ASP A 201 -17.69 -2.56 25.56
N LEU A 202 -17.02 -1.42 25.42
CA LEU A 202 -17.46 -0.29 24.60
C LEU A 202 -17.72 -0.73 23.15
N ILE A 203 -16.79 -1.46 22.54
CA ILE A 203 -16.89 -1.88 21.15
C ILE A 203 -18.05 -2.87 20.95
N TYR A 204 -18.15 -3.90 21.80
CA TYR A 204 -19.21 -4.91 21.69
C TYR A 204 -20.58 -4.36 22.05
N ALA A 205 -20.68 -3.43 23.01
CA ALA A 205 -21.93 -2.77 23.36
C ALA A 205 -22.50 -1.90 22.23
N ASN A 206 -21.63 -1.41 21.33
CA ASN A 206 -22.01 -0.61 20.17
C ASN A 206 -22.23 -1.43 18.89
N GLY A 207 -22.44 -2.75 19.02
CA GLY A 207 -22.94 -3.60 17.93
C GLY A 207 -21.85 -4.24 17.08
N TYR A 208 -20.58 -4.21 17.50
CA TYR A 208 -19.59 -5.05 16.85
C TYR A 208 -19.87 -6.52 17.20
N ASP A 209 -19.91 -7.39 16.20
CA ASP A 209 -20.30 -8.79 16.33
C ASP A 209 -19.23 -9.78 15.83
N ASP A 210 -18.05 -9.26 15.47
CA ASP A 210 -16.90 -10.03 15.00
C ASP A 210 -15.77 -10.01 16.05
N THR A 211 -14.67 -10.66 15.74
CA THR A 211 -13.50 -10.83 16.62
C THR A 211 -12.76 -9.51 16.85
N LEU A 212 -12.39 -9.21 18.09
CA LEU A 212 -11.41 -8.20 18.43
C LEU A 212 -10.01 -8.82 18.53
N ILE A 213 -9.02 -8.05 18.13
CA ILE A 213 -7.59 -8.39 18.21
C ILE A 213 -6.97 -7.55 19.31
N ILE A 214 -6.41 -8.21 20.33
CA ILE A 214 -5.59 -7.59 21.37
C ILE A 214 -4.14 -7.99 21.09
N GLN A 215 -3.25 -7.02 20.95
CA GLN A 215 -1.84 -7.24 20.61
C GLN A 215 -0.92 -6.58 21.62
N ASP A 216 0.21 -7.23 21.90
CA ASP A 216 1.33 -6.58 22.57
C ASP A 216 1.68 -5.27 21.84
N PHE A 217 1.72 -4.17 22.59
CA PHE A 217 2.00 -2.86 22.03
C PHE A 217 3.50 -2.69 21.83
N ILE A 218 3.97 -2.84 20.60
CA ILE A 218 5.38 -2.60 20.28
C ILE A 218 5.68 -1.11 20.46
N PRO A 219 6.67 -0.76 21.33
CA PRO A 219 7.04 0.63 21.61
C PRO A 219 7.62 1.33 20.36
N GLY A 220 7.69 2.65 20.44
CA GLY A 220 8.25 3.50 19.39
C GLY A 220 7.20 4.26 18.60
N ASP A 221 7.64 5.37 18.01
CA ASP A 221 6.86 6.24 17.12
C ASP A 221 6.86 5.72 15.67
N ALA A 222 6.44 6.56 14.73
CA ALA A 222 6.46 6.23 13.31
C ALA A 222 7.84 5.80 12.78
N SER A 223 8.93 6.23 13.44
CA SER A 223 10.28 5.83 13.04
C SER A 223 10.65 4.38 13.38
N ALA A 224 9.80 3.65 14.10
CA ALA A 224 9.92 2.20 14.26
C ALA A 224 9.20 1.42 13.13
N MET A 225 8.43 2.10 12.27
CA MET A 225 7.70 1.48 11.17
C MET A 225 8.56 1.31 9.92
N TYR A 226 8.36 0.21 9.23
CA TYR A 226 9.01 -0.11 7.97
C TYR A 226 7.98 -0.64 6.96
N VAL A 227 8.29 -0.51 5.69
CA VAL A 227 7.50 -1.10 4.60
C VAL A 227 8.41 -1.93 3.72
N LEU A 228 8.02 -3.16 3.45
CA LEU A 228 8.74 -4.03 2.52
C LEU A 228 7.90 -4.23 1.27
N ASN A 229 8.39 -3.75 0.13
CA ASN A 229 7.77 -4.03 -1.16
C ASN A 229 8.50 -5.16 -1.87
N ALA A 230 7.74 -6.05 -2.48
CA ALA A 230 8.25 -7.14 -3.31
C ALA A 230 7.45 -7.26 -4.62
N TYR A 231 8.07 -7.81 -5.64
CA TYR A 231 7.42 -8.33 -6.83
C TYR A 231 7.81 -9.79 -7.04
N VAL A 232 6.81 -10.65 -7.18
CA VAL A 232 6.94 -12.08 -7.45
C VAL A 232 6.37 -12.38 -8.84
N ASN A 233 7.14 -13.04 -9.69
CA ASN A 233 6.74 -13.32 -11.07
C ASN A 233 5.72 -14.48 -11.17
N GLN A 234 5.22 -14.74 -12.37
CA GLN A 234 4.25 -15.82 -12.63
C GLN A 234 4.84 -17.23 -12.36
N ALA A 235 6.15 -17.38 -12.33
CA ALA A 235 6.84 -18.61 -11.92
C ALA A 235 7.02 -18.73 -10.39
N GLN A 236 6.36 -17.86 -9.61
CA GLN A 236 6.41 -17.85 -8.14
C GLN A 236 7.83 -17.59 -7.59
N LYS A 237 8.63 -16.82 -8.32
CA LYS A 237 9.99 -16.41 -7.91
C LYS A 237 10.04 -14.93 -7.63
N VAL A 238 10.55 -14.55 -6.47
CA VAL A 238 10.78 -13.16 -6.11
C VAL A 238 11.79 -12.55 -7.09
N GLN A 239 11.43 -11.42 -7.68
CA GLN A 239 12.27 -10.71 -8.64
C GLN A 239 12.92 -9.47 -8.02
N MET A 240 12.27 -8.83 -7.05
CA MET A 240 12.81 -7.68 -6.34
C MET A 240 12.24 -7.55 -4.94
N MET A 241 13.03 -6.98 -4.06
CA MET A 241 12.62 -6.54 -2.73
C MET A 241 13.24 -5.18 -2.40
N CYS A 242 12.47 -4.33 -1.77
CA CYS A 242 12.89 -2.98 -1.40
C CYS A 242 12.27 -2.60 -0.05
N LEU A 243 13.13 -2.43 0.95
CA LEU A 243 12.74 -2.01 2.30
C LEU A 243 12.76 -0.50 2.41
N GLY A 244 11.77 0.07 3.07
CA GLY A 244 11.67 1.49 3.36
C GLY A 244 11.48 1.71 4.86
N HIS A 245 12.32 2.56 5.43
CA HIS A 245 12.22 3.04 6.81
C HIS A 245 11.32 4.28 6.85
N VAL A 246 10.24 4.23 7.59
CA VAL A 246 9.29 5.34 7.71
C VAL A 246 9.90 6.45 8.56
N ILE A 247 9.89 7.68 8.02
CA ILE A 247 10.38 8.86 8.74
C ILE A 247 9.28 9.86 9.07
N LEU A 248 8.13 9.72 8.41
CA LEU A 248 7.01 10.64 8.56
C LEU A 248 5.68 9.95 8.21
N GLU A 249 4.75 9.97 9.13
CA GLU A 249 3.39 9.44 8.98
C GLU A 249 2.37 10.57 8.79
N ASP A 250 1.19 10.25 8.27
CA ASP A 250 0.04 11.17 8.25
C ASP A 250 -0.69 11.11 9.59
N HIS A 251 -0.59 12.19 10.38
CA HIS A 251 -1.19 12.28 11.71
C HIS A 251 -2.68 12.62 11.72
N THR A 252 -3.32 12.77 10.55
CA THR A 252 -4.76 13.04 10.51
C THR A 252 -5.56 11.80 10.93
N PRO A 253 -6.74 11.94 11.57
CA PRO A 253 -7.54 10.79 12.04
C PRO A 253 -7.84 9.74 10.97
N HIS A 254 -8.02 10.16 9.71
CA HIS A 254 -8.24 9.27 8.57
C HIS A 254 -6.94 8.90 7.83
N GLY A 255 -5.83 9.50 8.20
CA GLY A 255 -4.53 9.34 7.55
C GLY A 255 -3.57 8.39 8.29
N ILE A 256 -3.85 8.09 9.55
CA ILE A 256 -3.02 7.18 10.37
C ILE A 256 -2.81 5.85 9.64
N GLY A 257 -1.55 5.41 9.58
CA GLY A 257 -1.12 4.25 8.81
C GLY A 257 -0.69 4.58 7.37
N ASN A 258 -0.84 5.84 6.91
CA ASN A 258 -0.28 6.28 5.64
C ASN A 258 1.04 7.02 5.85
N TYR A 259 2.04 6.67 5.07
CA TYR A 259 3.36 7.27 5.19
C TYR A 259 3.53 8.43 4.21
N ASN A 260 4.13 9.52 4.71
CA ASN A 260 4.42 10.75 3.97
C ASN A 260 5.92 10.96 3.72
N GLY A 261 6.77 10.16 4.36
CA GLY A 261 8.21 10.16 4.14
C GLY A 261 8.84 8.81 4.46
N ILE A 262 9.71 8.33 3.56
CA ILE A 262 10.40 7.04 3.66
C ILE A 262 11.84 7.23 3.20
N ILE A 263 12.79 6.63 3.92
CA ILE A 263 14.17 6.43 3.48
C ILE A 263 14.32 4.97 3.06
N GLN A 264 14.82 4.71 1.86
CA GLN A 264 15.19 3.36 1.45
C GLN A 264 16.35 2.86 2.30
N GLU A 265 16.22 1.65 2.84
CA GLU A 265 17.23 0.92 3.58
C GLU A 265 17.31 -0.52 3.08
N ALA A 266 18.41 -1.22 3.38
CA ALA A 266 18.57 -2.63 3.03
C ALA A 266 18.75 -3.49 4.29
N ASN A 267 18.15 -4.69 4.26
CA ASN A 267 18.36 -5.72 5.26
C ASN A 267 18.31 -7.09 4.58
N SER A 268 19.48 -7.68 4.31
CA SER A 268 19.58 -8.93 3.57
C SER A 268 18.89 -10.09 4.27
N ALA A 269 19.01 -10.20 5.60
CA ALA A 269 18.37 -11.27 6.36
C ALA A 269 16.83 -11.18 6.26
N LEU A 270 16.29 -9.96 6.37
CA LEU A 270 14.87 -9.72 6.20
C LEU A 270 14.40 -10.06 4.77
N TYR A 271 15.18 -9.67 3.76
CA TYR A 271 14.87 -10.00 2.37
C TYR A 271 14.83 -11.52 2.14
N GLU A 272 15.80 -12.27 2.63
CA GLU A 272 15.85 -13.73 2.51
C GLU A 272 14.65 -14.39 3.22
N GLN A 273 14.31 -13.94 4.43
CA GLN A 273 13.19 -14.47 5.19
C GLN A 273 11.86 -14.27 4.43
N TYR A 274 11.60 -13.04 3.91
CA TYR A 274 10.37 -12.74 3.20
C TYR A 274 10.34 -13.29 1.76
N GLN A 275 11.50 -13.49 1.13
CA GLN A 275 11.58 -14.25 -0.13
C GLN A 275 11.12 -15.68 0.08
N ASN A 276 11.67 -16.37 1.07
CA ASN A 276 11.31 -17.75 1.38
C ASN A 276 9.82 -17.88 1.68
N PHE A 277 9.27 -16.95 2.45
CA PHE A 277 7.85 -16.89 2.75
C PHE A 277 6.99 -16.75 1.49
N LEU A 278 7.25 -15.75 0.64
CA LEU A 278 6.47 -15.51 -0.58
C LEU A 278 6.55 -16.65 -1.59
N GLU A 279 7.75 -17.24 -1.79
CA GLU A 279 7.95 -18.35 -2.70
C GLU A 279 7.29 -19.63 -2.19
N ALA A 280 7.33 -19.91 -0.89
CA ALA A 280 6.69 -21.07 -0.28
C ALA A 280 5.16 -20.99 -0.32
N LEU A 281 4.59 -19.79 -0.23
CA LEU A 281 3.14 -19.55 -0.42
C LEU A 281 2.68 -19.70 -1.86
N GLY A 282 3.58 -19.80 -2.83
CA GLY A 282 3.23 -19.71 -4.24
C GLY A 282 2.66 -18.34 -4.64
N TYR A 283 3.14 -17.28 -3.99
CA TYR A 283 2.67 -15.92 -4.23
C TYR A 283 3.00 -15.46 -5.66
N VAL A 284 2.17 -14.53 -6.21
CA VAL A 284 2.43 -13.86 -7.49
C VAL A 284 1.99 -12.39 -7.42
N GLY A 285 2.74 -11.53 -8.09
CA GLY A 285 2.45 -10.10 -8.20
C GLY A 285 3.11 -9.25 -7.12
N PHE A 286 2.50 -8.11 -6.83
CA PHE A 286 3.00 -7.16 -5.84
C PHE A 286 2.63 -7.59 -4.42
N ALA A 287 3.58 -7.47 -3.50
CA ALA A 287 3.36 -7.58 -2.07
C ALA A 287 3.90 -6.34 -1.36
N ASN A 288 3.17 -5.86 -0.35
CA ASN A 288 3.59 -4.76 0.50
C ASN A 288 3.31 -5.13 1.96
N PHE A 289 4.38 -5.31 2.74
CA PHE A 289 4.29 -5.64 4.16
C PHE A 289 4.45 -4.39 5.01
N ASP A 290 3.59 -4.24 6.00
CA ASP A 290 3.75 -3.27 7.07
C ASP A 290 4.45 -3.93 8.26
N LEU A 291 5.63 -3.43 8.61
CA LEU A 291 6.51 -3.99 9.61
C LEU A 291 6.77 -2.97 10.72
N LYS A 292 6.97 -3.43 11.95
CA LYS A 292 7.49 -2.59 13.02
C LYS A 292 8.72 -3.23 13.65
N TYR A 293 9.79 -2.46 13.79
CA TYR A 293 10.97 -2.88 14.51
C TYR A 293 10.72 -2.80 16.02
N ASP A 294 10.86 -3.93 16.69
CA ASP A 294 10.76 -4.03 18.14
C ASP A 294 12.17 -3.96 18.75
N ALA A 295 12.47 -2.83 19.36
CA ALA A 295 13.79 -2.63 19.97
C ALA A 295 14.01 -3.50 21.24
N ARG A 296 12.96 -4.14 21.78
CA ARG A 296 13.07 -5.01 22.96
C ARG A 296 13.76 -6.34 22.65
N ASP A 297 13.52 -6.87 21.45
CA ASP A 297 14.08 -8.15 20.99
C ASP A 297 14.91 -8.04 19.70
N GLY A 298 14.97 -6.84 19.10
CA GLY A 298 15.73 -6.59 17.88
C GLY A 298 15.10 -7.15 16.61
N LYS A 299 13.80 -7.45 16.60
CA LYS A 299 13.11 -8.11 15.49
C LYS A 299 12.17 -7.19 14.74
N PHE A 300 11.94 -7.51 13.46
CA PHE A 300 10.89 -6.88 12.65
C PHE A 300 9.62 -7.73 12.75
N LYS A 301 8.57 -7.16 13.30
CA LYS A 301 7.27 -7.82 13.47
C LYS A 301 6.30 -7.37 12.39
N VAL A 302 5.71 -8.32 11.68
CA VAL A 302 4.75 -8.04 10.61
C VAL A 302 3.34 -7.82 11.17
N PHE A 303 2.69 -6.73 10.74
CA PHE A 303 1.30 -6.46 11.07
C PHE A 303 0.33 -6.98 10.02
N GLU A 304 0.71 -6.83 8.74
CA GLU A 304 -0.12 -7.23 7.62
C GLU A 304 0.66 -7.30 6.31
N ILE A 305 0.09 -8.02 5.37
CA ILE A 305 0.46 -8.00 3.96
C ILE A 305 -0.66 -7.36 3.15
N ASN A 306 -0.35 -6.32 2.41
CA ASN A 306 -1.20 -5.80 1.36
C ASN A 306 -0.86 -6.54 0.07
N ILE A 307 -1.83 -7.20 -0.55
CA ILE A 307 -1.64 -7.99 -1.77
C ILE A 307 -1.54 -7.13 -3.04
N ARG A 308 -1.06 -5.96 -2.93
CA ARG A 308 -0.84 -4.93 -3.94
C ARG A 308 0.37 -4.10 -3.58
N GLN A 309 0.82 -3.23 -4.50
CA GLN A 309 1.76 -2.16 -4.16
C GLN A 309 1.08 -1.15 -3.22
N GLY A 310 1.82 -0.65 -2.23
CA GLY A 310 1.31 0.33 -1.26
C GLY A 310 1.17 1.74 -1.85
N ARG A 311 0.43 2.62 -1.16
CA ARG A 311 0.30 4.05 -1.53
C ARG A 311 1.66 4.74 -1.60
N SER A 312 2.60 4.35 -0.77
CA SER A 312 3.96 4.86 -0.71
C SER A 312 4.95 4.17 -1.66
N SER A 313 4.55 3.11 -2.35
CA SER A 313 5.45 2.24 -3.13
C SER A 313 6.30 2.97 -4.19
N PHE A 314 5.92 4.19 -4.58
CA PHE A 314 6.75 5.01 -5.45
C PHE A 314 8.15 5.28 -4.86
N PHE A 315 8.38 5.10 -3.56
CA PHE A 315 9.72 5.21 -2.98
C PHE A 315 10.71 4.21 -3.60
N THR A 316 10.25 3.03 -4.02
CA THR A 316 11.07 2.04 -4.70
C THR A 316 11.58 2.58 -6.04
N THR A 317 10.66 3.13 -6.87
CA THR A 317 11.00 3.77 -8.14
C THR A 317 11.92 4.97 -7.92
N ALA A 318 11.64 5.79 -6.92
CA ALA A 318 12.43 6.98 -6.58
C ALA A 318 13.88 6.63 -6.20
N SER A 319 14.10 5.50 -5.52
CA SER A 319 15.44 5.02 -5.14
C SER A 319 16.17 4.29 -6.29
N GLY A 320 15.51 4.06 -7.43
CA GLY A 320 16.08 3.39 -8.60
C GLY A 320 15.59 1.97 -8.86
N CYS A 321 14.73 1.43 -7.97
CA CYS A 321 14.11 0.11 -8.11
C CYS A 321 12.69 0.25 -8.66
N ASN A 322 12.55 0.42 -9.97
CA ASN A 322 11.25 0.66 -10.57
C ASN A 322 10.40 -0.61 -10.64
N LEU A 323 9.36 -0.72 -9.82
CA LEU A 323 8.44 -1.85 -9.73
C LEU A 323 7.89 -2.33 -11.08
N VAL A 324 7.55 -1.38 -11.97
CA VAL A 324 6.90 -1.74 -13.23
C VAL A 324 7.86 -2.40 -14.22
N THR A 325 9.18 -2.25 -14.06
CA THR A 325 10.13 -2.94 -14.95
C THR A 325 10.11 -4.44 -14.71
N TYR A 326 10.03 -4.88 -13.45
CA TYR A 326 9.91 -6.30 -13.10
C TYR A 326 8.58 -6.89 -13.57
N LEU A 327 7.49 -6.13 -13.43
CA LEU A 327 6.18 -6.51 -13.95
C LEU A 327 6.21 -6.73 -15.46
N ILE A 328 6.79 -5.80 -16.22
CA ILE A 328 6.84 -5.87 -17.68
C ILE A 328 7.82 -6.94 -18.16
N ASP A 329 8.96 -7.08 -17.50
CA ASP A 329 9.91 -8.16 -17.81
C ASP A 329 9.25 -9.54 -17.64
N ASP A 330 8.45 -9.74 -16.58
CA ASP A 330 7.68 -10.97 -16.37
C ASP A 330 6.56 -11.14 -17.41
N LEU A 331 5.58 -10.23 -17.43
CA LEU A 331 4.34 -10.42 -18.17
C LEU A 331 4.49 -10.25 -19.70
N ILE A 332 5.42 -9.41 -20.15
CA ILE A 332 5.58 -9.07 -21.56
C ILE A 332 6.79 -9.77 -22.19
N HIS A 333 7.90 -9.80 -21.46
CA HIS A 333 9.16 -10.31 -22.00
C HIS A 333 9.48 -11.74 -21.55
N GLY A 334 8.71 -12.31 -20.60
CA GLY A 334 8.94 -13.66 -20.06
C GLY A 334 10.29 -13.82 -19.38
N LYS A 335 10.86 -12.73 -18.85
CA LYS A 335 12.16 -12.74 -18.21
C LYS A 335 12.03 -13.06 -16.73
N THR A 336 12.94 -13.88 -16.23
CA THR A 336 13.11 -14.20 -14.82
C THR A 336 14.55 -13.94 -14.43
N LEU A 337 14.77 -13.18 -13.37
CA LEU A 337 16.12 -12.99 -12.84
C LEU A 337 16.61 -14.28 -12.17
N PRO A 338 17.88 -14.66 -12.34
CA PRO A 338 18.45 -15.83 -11.70
C PRO A 338 18.56 -15.69 -10.18
N LYS A 339 18.60 -14.45 -9.69
CA LYS A 339 18.56 -14.08 -8.27
C LYS A 339 17.70 -12.82 -8.11
N PRO A 340 16.95 -12.68 -7.01
CA PRO A 340 16.18 -11.48 -6.78
C PRO A 340 17.08 -10.25 -6.60
N HIS A 341 16.58 -9.11 -7.02
CA HIS A 341 17.23 -7.83 -6.77
C HIS A 341 16.86 -7.36 -5.36
N TYR A 342 17.76 -7.51 -4.42
CA TYR A 342 17.69 -6.91 -3.10
C TYR A 342 18.19 -5.48 -3.18
N HIS A 343 17.25 -4.53 -3.16
CA HIS A 343 17.59 -3.13 -3.41
C HIS A 343 18.30 -2.50 -2.22
N ASP A 344 19.42 -1.84 -2.51
CA ASP A 344 20.25 -1.11 -1.54
C ASP A 344 20.77 0.19 -2.18
N ASN A 345 20.00 1.26 -2.08
CA ASN A 345 20.40 2.60 -2.53
C ASN A 345 19.65 3.64 -1.70
N PRO A 346 20.21 4.10 -0.57
CA PRO A 346 19.56 5.04 0.33
C PRO A 346 19.08 6.30 -0.40
N TYR A 347 17.77 6.52 -0.35
CA TYR A 347 17.08 7.58 -1.04
C TYR A 347 15.88 8.05 -0.23
N LEU A 348 15.66 9.36 -0.16
CA LEU A 348 14.54 9.95 0.54
C LEU A 348 13.35 10.15 -0.40
N TRP A 349 12.27 9.46 -0.14
CA TRP A 349 10.99 9.72 -0.77
C TRP A 349 10.08 10.54 0.14
N LEU A 350 9.34 11.48 -0.45
CA LEU A 350 8.37 12.33 0.25
C LEU A 350 7.07 12.45 -0.56
N HIS A 351 5.95 12.47 0.14
CA HIS A 351 4.65 12.86 -0.43
C HIS A 351 4.30 14.31 -0.10
N VAL A 352 4.92 14.86 0.91
CA VAL A 352 4.74 16.21 1.44
C VAL A 352 6.00 17.07 1.25
N PRO A 353 5.98 18.39 1.54
CA PRO A 353 7.17 19.23 1.44
C PRO A 353 8.32 18.79 2.35
N LYS A 354 9.56 18.92 1.87
CA LYS A 354 10.80 18.61 2.63
C LYS A 354 10.84 19.27 4.02
N ARG A 355 10.26 20.48 4.14
CA ARG A 355 10.23 21.21 5.41
C ARG A 355 9.43 20.45 6.48
N LEU A 356 8.35 19.74 6.13
CA LEU A 356 7.61 18.93 7.10
C LEU A 356 8.46 17.75 7.61
N ALA A 357 9.22 17.08 6.74
CA ALA A 357 10.14 16.05 7.18
C ALA A 357 11.21 16.60 8.15
N LEU A 358 11.76 17.78 7.88
CA LEU A 358 12.75 18.41 8.74
C LEU A 358 12.18 18.91 10.08
N GLU A 359 10.87 19.21 10.14
CA GLU A 359 10.19 19.77 11.31
C GLU A 359 9.59 18.66 12.21
N TYR A 360 9.09 17.56 11.62
CA TYR A 360 8.29 16.56 12.35
C TYR A 360 8.89 15.14 12.36
N ALA A 361 9.97 14.87 11.61
CA ALA A 361 10.62 13.56 11.71
C ALA A 361 11.34 13.40 13.04
N ASN A 362 11.52 12.13 13.46
CA ASN A 362 12.28 11.82 14.68
C ASN A 362 13.66 12.50 14.63
N PRO A 363 14.07 13.22 15.69
CA PRO A 363 15.34 13.95 15.74
C PRO A 363 16.57 13.07 15.43
N LYS A 364 16.54 11.79 15.76
CA LYS A 364 17.62 10.84 15.47
C LYS A 364 17.84 10.62 13.96
N LEU A 365 16.81 10.82 13.14
CA LEU A 365 16.86 10.65 11.69
C LEU A 365 17.25 11.94 10.94
N LEU A 366 17.20 13.10 11.58
CA LEU A 366 17.50 14.39 10.94
C LEU A 366 18.89 14.47 10.27
N PRO A 367 19.97 13.92 10.83
CA PRO A 367 21.28 13.92 10.17
C PRO A 367 21.23 13.17 8.83
N GLN A 368 20.57 12.01 8.75
CA GLN A 368 20.43 11.22 7.54
C GLN A 368 19.54 11.93 6.51
N ILE A 369 18.40 12.50 6.95
CA ILE A 369 17.49 13.27 6.10
C ILE A 369 18.23 14.45 5.47
N ARG A 370 18.96 15.25 6.27
CA ARG A 370 19.75 16.39 5.77
C ARG A 370 20.81 15.97 4.80
N ARG A 371 21.54 14.87 5.06
CA ARG A 371 22.55 14.31 4.15
C ARG A 371 21.93 13.99 2.80
N LEU A 372 20.82 13.21 2.76
CA LEU A 372 20.17 12.83 1.52
C LEU A 372 19.62 14.03 0.73
N ILE A 373 19.12 15.06 1.43
CA ILE A 373 18.69 16.31 0.78
C ILE A 373 19.90 17.04 0.15
N ASN A 374 21.03 17.13 0.84
CA ASN A 374 22.24 17.79 0.35
C ASN A 374 22.87 17.04 -0.84
N GLU A 375 22.83 15.70 -0.81
CA GLU A 375 23.26 14.83 -1.91
C GLU A 375 22.28 14.82 -3.09
N LYS A 376 21.16 15.56 -3.03
CA LYS A 376 20.07 15.55 -4.01
C LYS A 376 19.42 14.17 -4.21
N LYS A 377 19.59 13.27 -3.27
CA LYS A 377 18.94 11.95 -3.21
C LYS A 377 17.56 12.06 -2.58
N VAL A 378 16.70 12.88 -3.15
CA VAL A 378 15.35 13.12 -2.67
C VAL A 378 14.38 13.29 -3.81
N CYS A 379 13.22 12.62 -3.69
CA CYS A 379 12.14 12.71 -4.65
C CYS A 379 10.80 12.97 -3.95
N ASN A 380 9.91 13.70 -4.63
CA ASN A 380 8.51 13.82 -4.23
C ASN A 380 7.63 13.25 -5.34
N THR A 381 6.63 12.44 -4.99
CA THR A 381 5.76 11.77 -5.97
C THR A 381 5.09 12.76 -6.91
N LEU A 382 4.58 13.88 -6.37
CA LEU A 382 3.79 14.87 -7.13
C LEU A 382 4.63 15.83 -7.94
N LEU A 383 5.90 16.03 -7.57
CA LEU A 383 6.82 16.93 -8.27
C LEU A 383 7.55 16.16 -9.37
N TYR A 384 7.00 16.22 -10.57
CA TYR A 384 7.57 15.59 -11.76
C TYR A 384 7.54 16.55 -12.93
N ASP A 385 8.72 17.00 -13.38
CA ASP A 385 8.86 18.08 -14.36
C ASP A 385 8.16 17.76 -15.68
N LYS A 386 8.23 16.49 -16.15
CA LYS A 386 7.58 16.06 -17.40
C LYS A 386 6.04 16.09 -17.33
N ASP A 387 5.46 16.13 -16.11
CA ASP A 387 4.02 16.19 -15.88
C ASP A 387 3.55 17.51 -15.24
N MET A 388 4.46 18.45 -14.99
CA MET A 388 4.09 19.70 -14.36
C MET A 388 3.42 20.66 -15.37
N ASN A 389 2.31 21.28 -14.95
CA ASN A 389 1.66 22.39 -15.62
C ASN A 389 1.11 23.35 -14.55
N LEU A 390 0.62 24.53 -14.99
CA LEU A 390 0.16 25.58 -14.08
C LEU A 390 -0.96 25.13 -13.12
N TYR A 391 -1.94 24.34 -13.62
CA TYR A 391 -3.03 23.82 -12.79
C TYR A 391 -2.53 22.88 -11.70
N ARG A 392 -1.67 21.92 -12.08
CA ARG A 392 -1.05 20.99 -11.11
C ARG A 392 -0.21 21.75 -10.10
N TYR A 393 0.62 22.68 -10.54
CA TYR A 393 1.44 23.51 -9.66
C TYR A 393 0.60 24.22 -8.59
N ILE A 394 -0.48 24.91 -8.97
CA ILE A 394 -1.36 25.60 -8.04
C ILE A 394 -2.02 24.62 -7.05
N ARG A 395 -2.52 23.48 -7.55
CA ARG A 395 -3.22 22.49 -6.72
C ARG A 395 -2.27 21.78 -5.74
N ILE A 396 -1.08 21.40 -6.19
CA ILE A 396 -0.05 20.78 -5.36
C ILE A 396 0.39 21.77 -4.25
N ASN A 397 0.59 23.04 -4.58
CA ASN A 397 0.94 24.04 -3.57
C ASN A 397 -0.19 24.23 -2.53
N ARG A 398 -1.47 24.24 -2.96
CA ARG A 398 -2.61 24.26 -2.01
C ARG A 398 -2.62 23.02 -1.11
N PHE A 399 -2.41 21.85 -1.67
CA PHE A 399 -2.29 20.62 -0.89
C PHE A 399 -1.14 20.71 0.13
N TYR A 400 0.00 21.25 -0.25
CA TYR A 400 1.14 21.43 0.66
C TYR A 400 0.82 22.43 1.78
N GLN A 401 0.13 23.52 1.48
CA GLN A 401 -0.32 24.46 2.52
C GLN A 401 -1.29 23.79 3.51
N GLN A 402 -2.20 22.97 3.00
CA GLN A 402 -3.10 22.17 3.85
C GLN A 402 -2.34 21.15 4.70
N SER A 403 -1.30 20.52 4.15
CA SER A 403 -0.44 19.59 4.89
C SER A 403 0.24 20.27 6.08
N PHE A 404 0.77 21.48 5.92
CA PHE A 404 1.32 22.26 7.04
C PHE A 404 0.28 22.52 8.14
N LYS A 405 -0.96 22.87 7.76
CA LYS A 405 -2.05 23.09 8.74
C LYS A 405 -2.39 21.80 9.49
N LYS A 406 -2.48 20.67 8.77
CA LYS A 406 -2.79 19.35 9.34
C LYS A 406 -1.71 18.91 10.33
N TYR A 407 -0.43 19.03 9.95
CA TYR A 407 0.66 18.65 10.85
C TYR A 407 0.69 19.51 12.13
N ARG A 408 0.48 20.81 12.02
CA ARG A 408 0.36 21.70 13.22
C ARG A 408 -0.80 21.32 14.13
N LEU A 409 -1.88 20.80 13.59
CA LEU A 409 -3.08 20.46 14.36
C LEU A 409 -2.98 19.08 15.00
N TYR A 410 -2.43 18.09 14.30
CA TYR A 410 -2.51 16.70 14.67
C TYR A 410 -1.17 16.06 15.07
N ALA A 411 -0.02 16.58 14.64
CA ALA A 411 1.29 16.08 15.03
C ALA A 411 1.77 16.75 16.33
N LYS A 412 1.08 16.44 17.44
CA LYS A 412 1.46 16.92 18.79
C LYS A 412 2.19 15.84 19.55
#